data_3dc184cc04ab7036d52578a03e897dfa
#
_entry.id   3dc184cc04ab7036d52578a03e897dfa
#
_cell.length_a   1.000
_cell.length_b   1.000
_cell.length_c   1.000
_cell.angle_alpha   90.00
_cell.angle_beta   90.00
_cell.angle_gamma   90.00
#
_symmetry.space_group_name_H-M   'P 1'
#
loop_
_entity.id
_entity.type
_entity.pdbx_description
1 polymer ?
#
loop_
_entity_poly.entity_id
_entity_poly.type
_entity_poly.pdbx_seq_one_letter_code
_entity_poly.pdbx_strand_id
1 'polypeptide(L)'
;RRHVRRRIDALRERLEELERRRAETRKSREKSGVPVVALVGYTNVGKSSLLNRLCGAQVLEADMLFATLDPTARRLTLPSGLACVAVDTVGFVSRLPHNLVQAFKSTLEEAAFADVILKVCDASDPEAAAQLAVTDDVLGELGCGDIPQIVVYNKCDRVENAALFDTSAVRTSAVTGEGLDALLARLDAALAGRVRRIAVLLPYDKLGEATPMRENGTVLTEEYRPEGVYLEGIVKTMDLHRFTPYLV
;
A
#
# COMPACT_ATOMS: atom_id res chain seq x y z
N ARG A 1 23.22 -34.87 -11.21
CA ARG A 1 23.36 -34.27 -9.87
C ARG A 1 24.12 -32.93 -9.89
N ARG A 2 25.25 -32.79 -10.63
CA ARG A 2 26.05 -31.55 -10.73
C ARG A 2 25.32 -30.39 -11.41
N HIS A 3 24.48 -30.66 -12.42
CA HIS A 3 23.68 -29.66 -13.13
C HIS A 3 22.58 -29.07 -12.27
N VAL A 4 21.92 -29.89 -11.45
CA VAL A 4 20.87 -29.47 -10.51
C VAL A 4 21.44 -28.57 -9.41
N ARG A 5 22.60 -28.92 -8.84
CA ARG A 5 23.29 -28.10 -7.84
C ARG A 5 23.64 -26.72 -8.39
N ARG A 6 24.27 -26.63 -9.59
CA ARG A 6 24.57 -25.34 -10.23
C ARG A 6 23.34 -24.48 -10.46
N ARG A 7 22.20 -25.10 -10.79
CA ARG A 7 20.95 -24.38 -11.00
C ARG A 7 20.35 -23.88 -9.67
N ILE A 8 20.49 -24.65 -8.60
CA ILE A 8 20.11 -24.23 -7.26
C ILE A 8 20.98 -23.05 -6.78
N ASP A 9 22.29 -23.13 -6.98
CA ASP A 9 23.22 -22.06 -6.58
C ASP A 9 22.93 -20.77 -7.34
N ALA A 10 22.73 -20.84 -8.66
CA ALA A 10 22.35 -19.68 -9.46
C ALA A 10 20.99 -19.06 -9.09
N LEU A 11 20.03 -19.89 -8.65
CA LEU A 11 18.74 -19.40 -8.16
C LEU A 11 18.88 -18.73 -6.79
N ARG A 12 19.73 -19.25 -5.90
CA ARG A 12 20.02 -18.63 -4.60
C ARG A 12 20.69 -17.26 -4.78
N GLU A 13 21.71 -17.14 -5.62
CA GLU A 13 22.35 -15.86 -5.94
C GLU A 13 21.35 -14.83 -6.49
N ARG A 14 20.42 -15.25 -7.35
CA ARG A 14 19.34 -14.39 -7.86
C ARG A 14 18.39 -13.96 -6.76
N LEU A 15 18.06 -14.86 -5.85
CA LEU A 15 17.17 -14.56 -4.72
C LEU A 15 17.81 -13.50 -3.79
N GLU A 16 19.07 -13.69 -3.43
CA GLU A 16 19.84 -12.75 -2.61
C GLU A 16 19.96 -11.37 -3.28
N GLU A 17 20.15 -11.32 -4.59
CA GLU A 17 20.17 -10.06 -5.34
C GLU A 17 18.81 -9.35 -5.33
N LEU A 18 17.72 -10.10 -5.50
CA LEU A 18 16.36 -9.55 -5.41
C LEU A 18 16.06 -9.02 -4.01
N GLU A 19 16.42 -9.74 -2.95
CA GLU A 19 16.27 -9.32 -1.56
C GLU A 19 17.04 -8.02 -1.29
N ARG A 20 18.28 -7.92 -1.78
CA ARG A 20 19.07 -6.69 -1.66
C ARG A 20 18.41 -5.51 -2.37
N ARG A 21 17.95 -5.67 -3.60
CA ARG A 21 17.25 -4.62 -4.36
C ARG A 21 15.97 -4.18 -3.65
N ARG A 22 15.20 -5.13 -3.10
CA ARG A 22 14.01 -4.83 -2.29
C ARG A 22 14.37 -4.02 -1.05
N ALA A 23 15.43 -4.41 -0.33
CA ALA A 23 15.91 -3.69 0.85
C ALA A 23 16.37 -2.25 0.52
N GLU A 24 17.04 -2.04 -0.62
CA GLU A 24 17.44 -0.72 -1.10
C GLU A 24 16.22 0.15 -1.46
N THR A 25 15.25 -0.42 -2.19
CA THR A 25 13.98 0.26 -2.52
C THR A 25 13.20 0.63 -1.26
N ARG A 26 13.17 -0.27 -0.26
CA ARG A 26 12.54 -0.05 1.05
C ARG A 26 13.19 1.13 1.78
N LYS A 27 14.52 1.13 1.92
CA LYS A 27 15.27 2.25 2.54
C LYS A 27 15.01 3.57 1.84
N SER A 28 14.89 3.56 0.52
CA SER A 28 14.55 4.75 -0.26
C SER A 28 13.12 5.24 0.05
N ARG A 29 12.15 4.32 0.17
CA ARG A 29 10.75 4.65 0.55
C ARG A 29 10.66 5.19 1.98
N GLU A 30 11.35 4.56 2.94
CA GLU A 30 11.43 5.06 4.32
C GLU A 30 11.99 6.48 4.37
N LYS A 31 13.03 6.77 3.61
CA LYS A 31 13.62 8.11 3.51
C LYS A 31 12.68 9.11 2.83
N SER A 32 11.97 8.70 1.78
CA SER A 32 11.04 9.57 1.06
C SER A 32 9.80 9.91 1.88
N GLY A 33 9.45 9.03 2.84
CA GLY A 33 8.34 9.23 3.74
C GLY A 33 6.96 9.22 3.15
N VAL A 34 6.83 8.84 1.91
CA VAL A 34 5.55 8.62 1.29
C VAL A 34 4.89 7.41 1.97
N PRO A 35 3.64 7.54 2.49
CA PRO A 35 2.96 6.43 3.12
C PRO A 35 2.81 5.24 2.19
N VAL A 36 2.88 4.03 2.76
CA VAL A 36 2.76 2.78 2.02
C VAL A 36 1.49 2.06 2.43
N VAL A 37 0.70 1.65 1.44
CA VAL A 37 -0.51 0.84 1.60
C VAL A 37 -0.25 -0.53 0.96
N ALA A 38 -0.26 -1.61 1.75
CA ALA A 38 -0.08 -2.96 1.23
C ALA A 38 -1.42 -3.66 1.02
N LEU A 39 -1.61 -4.27 -0.16
CA LEU A 39 -2.76 -5.12 -0.44
C LEU A 39 -2.39 -6.58 -0.17
N VAL A 40 -3.10 -7.22 0.75
CA VAL A 40 -2.87 -8.60 1.20
C VAL A 40 -4.15 -9.41 1.04
N GLY A 41 -4.05 -10.68 0.75
CA GLY A 41 -5.20 -11.58 0.61
C GLY A 41 -4.89 -12.74 -0.32
N TYR A 42 -5.85 -13.64 -0.48
CA TYR A 42 -5.70 -14.84 -1.29
C TYR A 42 -5.48 -14.53 -2.78
N THR A 43 -4.97 -15.54 -3.51
CA THR A 43 -4.91 -15.46 -4.98
C THR A 43 -6.31 -15.30 -5.56
N ASN A 44 -6.43 -14.58 -6.66
CA ASN A 44 -7.68 -14.39 -7.40
C ASN A 44 -8.82 -13.64 -6.65
N VAL A 45 -8.55 -13.02 -5.49
CA VAL A 45 -9.54 -12.12 -4.83
C VAL A 45 -9.63 -10.75 -5.51
N GLY A 46 -8.76 -10.48 -6.49
CA GLY A 46 -8.78 -9.25 -7.28
C GLY A 46 -7.93 -8.11 -6.70
N LYS A 47 -6.83 -8.39 -5.98
CA LYS A 47 -5.92 -7.36 -5.46
C LYS A 47 -5.35 -6.48 -6.55
N SER A 48 -4.76 -7.08 -7.59
CA SER A 48 -4.17 -6.36 -8.73
C SER A 48 -5.22 -5.56 -9.48
N SER A 49 -6.43 -6.13 -9.68
CA SER A 49 -7.58 -5.46 -10.30
C SER A 49 -7.99 -4.22 -9.50
N LEU A 50 -8.11 -4.39 -8.19
CA LEU A 50 -8.48 -3.32 -7.28
C LEU A 50 -7.41 -2.20 -7.31
N LEU A 51 -6.13 -2.56 -7.24
CA LEU A 51 -5.02 -1.62 -7.33
C LEU A 51 -5.03 -0.85 -8.66
N ASN A 52 -5.19 -1.57 -9.78
CA ASN A 52 -5.28 -0.96 -11.11
C ASN A 52 -6.41 0.06 -11.18
N ARG A 53 -7.57 -0.30 -10.66
CA ARG A 53 -8.75 0.56 -10.67
C ARG A 53 -8.58 1.80 -9.79
N LEU A 54 -8.01 1.65 -8.59
CA LEU A 54 -7.71 2.75 -7.67
C LEU A 54 -6.71 3.75 -8.26
N CYS A 55 -5.71 3.26 -9.00
CA CYS A 55 -4.66 4.10 -9.61
C CYS A 55 -5.02 4.61 -11.01
N GLY A 56 -6.21 4.31 -11.54
CA GLY A 56 -6.64 4.72 -12.88
C GLY A 56 -5.83 4.06 -14.02
N ALA A 57 -5.09 2.99 -13.75
CA ALA A 57 -4.26 2.31 -14.74
C ALA A 57 -5.08 1.24 -15.48
N GLN A 58 -5.09 1.30 -16.81
CA GLN A 58 -5.60 0.22 -17.65
C GLN A 58 -4.48 -0.83 -17.85
N VAL A 59 -4.54 -1.92 -17.09
CA VAL A 59 -3.67 -3.09 -17.31
C VAL A 59 -4.56 -4.28 -17.57
N LEU A 60 -4.25 -5.04 -18.62
CA LEU A 60 -4.88 -6.32 -18.94
C LEU A 60 -4.73 -7.29 -17.76
N GLU A 61 -5.86 -7.70 -17.21
CA GLU A 61 -5.92 -8.65 -16.11
C GLU A 61 -5.86 -10.07 -16.68
N ALA A 62 -4.98 -10.89 -16.13
CA ALA A 62 -4.96 -12.31 -16.41
C ALA A 62 -5.60 -13.05 -15.22
N ASP A 63 -6.63 -13.82 -15.48
CA ASP A 63 -7.25 -14.76 -14.53
C ASP A 63 -6.30 -15.94 -14.29
N MET A 64 -5.17 -15.68 -13.64
CA MET A 64 -4.13 -16.67 -13.35
C MET A 64 -3.78 -16.67 -11.87
N LEU A 65 -3.62 -17.88 -11.31
CA LEU A 65 -3.01 -18.05 -10.00
C LEU A 65 -1.59 -17.45 -10.02
N PHE A 66 -1.24 -16.64 -9.00
CA PHE A 66 0.04 -15.94 -8.91
C PHE A 66 0.30 -14.92 -10.03
N ALA A 67 -0.73 -14.17 -10.44
CA ALA A 67 -0.58 -13.09 -11.41
C ALA A 67 0.46 -12.04 -10.98
N THR A 68 0.65 -11.86 -9.67
CA THR A 68 1.69 -11.00 -9.08
C THR A 68 2.76 -11.85 -8.43
N LEU A 69 3.92 -11.96 -9.06
CA LEU A 69 5.12 -12.63 -8.52
C LEU A 69 6.09 -11.62 -7.89
N ASP A 70 6.16 -10.41 -8.43
CA ASP A 70 6.93 -9.30 -7.87
C ASP A 70 5.99 -8.21 -7.37
N PRO A 71 6.24 -7.62 -6.18
CA PRO A 71 5.42 -6.55 -5.64
C PRO A 71 5.39 -5.37 -6.61
N THR A 72 4.22 -5.07 -7.17
CA THR A 72 4.03 -3.90 -8.01
C THR A 72 3.63 -2.71 -7.16
N ALA A 73 4.47 -1.69 -7.13
CA ALA A 73 4.21 -0.46 -6.41
C ALA A 73 3.63 0.60 -7.35
N ARG A 74 2.53 1.27 -6.95
CA ARG A 74 1.89 2.31 -7.72
C ARG A 74 1.55 3.51 -6.85
N ARG A 75 1.68 4.70 -7.44
CA ARG A 75 1.27 5.94 -6.78
C ARG A 75 -0.26 6.02 -6.76
N LEU A 76 -0.80 6.31 -5.58
CA LEU A 76 -2.21 6.55 -5.33
C LEU A 76 -2.36 7.94 -4.69
N THR A 77 -3.30 8.73 -5.17
CA THR A 77 -3.64 10.03 -4.57
C THR A 77 -4.99 9.90 -3.86
N LEU A 78 -5.02 10.21 -2.59
CA LEU A 78 -6.21 10.15 -1.74
C LEU A 78 -7.07 11.43 -1.89
N PRO A 79 -8.33 11.42 -1.46
CA PRO A 79 -9.22 12.59 -1.57
C PRO A 79 -8.70 13.86 -0.90
N SER A 80 -7.92 13.74 0.18
CA SER A 80 -7.25 14.88 0.83
C SER A 80 -6.13 15.51 -0.01
N GLY A 81 -5.72 14.87 -1.11
CA GLY A 81 -4.53 15.21 -1.89
C GLY A 81 -3.26 14.50 -1.42
N LEU A 82 -3.33 13.69 -0.34
CA LEU A 82 -2.20 12.91 0.11
C LEU A 82 -1.81 11.88 -0.96
N ALA A 83 -0.54 11.91 -1.37
CA ALA A 83 0.03 10.86 -2.20
C ALA A 83 0.56 9.71 -1.33
N CYS A 84 0.23 8.48 -1.68
CA CYS A 84 0.77 7.28 -1.07
C CYS A 84 1.20 6.27 -2.14
N VAL A 85 1.96 5.26 -1.74
CA VAL A 85 2.35 4.15 -2.60
C VAL A 85 1.53 2.93 -2.20
N ALA A 86 0.72 2.43 -3.13
CA ALA A 86 0.01 1.18 -2.96
C ALA A 86 0.83 0.03 -3.57
N VAL A 87 0.99 -1.05 -2.80
CA VAL A 87 1.81 -2.21 -3.15
C VAL A 87 0.93 -3.44 -3.23
N ASP A 88 0.88 -4.07 -4.41
CA ASP A 88 0.25 -5.37 -4.57
C ASP A 88 1.22 -6.46 -4.11
N THR A 89 0.77 -7.33 -3.22
CA THR A 89 1.58 -8.45 -2.72
C THR A 89 1.17 -9.76 -3.39
N VAL A 90 2.03 -10.75 -3.29
CA VAL A 90 1.71 -12.11 -3.75
C VAL A 90 0.51 -12.66 -2.96
N GLY A 91 -0.47 -13.24 -3.68
CA GLY A 91 -1.67 -13.79 -3.07
C GLY A 91 -1.40 -15.10 -2.31
N PHE A 92 -2.06 -15.28 -1.18
CA PHE A 92 -2.07 -16.54 -0.44
C PHE A 92 -2.74 -17.65 -1.25
N VAL A 93 -2.28 -18.89 -1.03
CA VAL A 93 -2.92 -20.10 -1.57
C VAL A 93 -3.29 -21.01 -0.42
N SER A 94 -4.44 -21.63 -0.52
CA SER A 94 -4.86 -22.65 0.44
C SER A 94 -3.86 -23.81 0.47
N ARG A 95 -3.44 -24.24 1.67
CA ARG A 95 -2.54 -25.38 1.89
C ARG A 95 -1.13 -25.19 1.30
N LEU A 96 -0.49 -24.05 1.55
CA LEU A 96 0.92 -23.87 1.23
C LEU A 96 1.79 -24.90 1.96
N PRO A 97 2.63 -25.68 1.25
CA PRO A 97 3.67 -26.48 1.89
C PRO A 97 4.61 -25.58 2.71
N HIS A 98 5.01 -26.03 3.90
CA HIS A 98 5.87 -25.26 4.81
C HIS A 98 7.14 -24.69 4.16
N ASN A 99 7.71 -25.39 3.17
CA ASN A 99 8.90 -24.93 2.44
C ASN A 99 8.63 -23.72 1.54
N LEU A 100 7.37 -23.53 1.09
CA LEU A 100 6.97 -22.38 0.30
C LEU A 100 6.59 -21.18 1.20
N VAL A 101 6.16 -21.40 2.43
CA VAL A 101 5.87 -20.33 3.40
C VAL A 101 7.10 -19.43 3.60
N GLN A 102 8.30 -20.00 3.67
CA GLN A 102 9.54 -19.20 3.80
C GLN A 102 9.83 -18.35 2.55
N ALA A 103 9.58 -18.86 1.34
CA ALA A 103 9.74 -18.09 0.12
C ALA A 103 8.69 -16.98 -0.02
N PHE A 104 7.48 -17.21 0.51
CA PHE A 104 6.42 -16.20 0.56
C PHE A 104 6.64 -15.15 1.66
N LYS A 105 7.31 -15.50 2.77
CA LYS A 105 7.64 -14.54 3.83
C LYS A 105 8.36 -13.30 3.27
N SER A 106 9.33 -13.47 2.40
CA SER A 106 10.09 -12.35 1.83
C SER A 106 9.23 -11.40 0.97
N THR A 107 8.16 -11.89 0.34
CA THR A 107 7.23 -11.06 -0.44
C THR A 107 6.16 -10.41 0.43
N LEU A 108 5.80 -11.06 1.54
CA LEU A 108 4.85 -10.54 2.53
C LEU A 108 5.51 -9.58 3.54
N GLU A 109 6.83 -9.61 3.68
CA GLU A 109 7.57 -8.62 4.47
C GLU A 109 7.31 -7.18 4.00
N GLU A 110 6.90 -6.96 2.76
CA GLU A 110 6.43 -5.64 2.31
C GLU A 110 5.20 -5.15 3.11
N ALA A 111 4.34 -6.07 3.58
CA ALA A 111 3.22 -5.71 4.43
C ALA A 111 3.66 -5.24 5.82
N ALA A 112 4.74 -5.80 6.38
CA ALA A 112 5.28 -5.41 7.68
C ALA A 112 5.87 -3.98 7.70
N PHE A 113 6.12 -3.40 6.54
CA PHE A 113 6.61 -2.02 6.38
C PHE A 113 5.53 -1.07 5.85
N ALA A 114 4.30 -1.55 5.74
CA ALA A 114 3.18 -0.70 5.33
C ALA A 114 2.71 0.20 6.50
N ASP A 115 2.17 1.34 6.13
CA ASP A 115 1.49 2.23 7.08
C ASP A 115 0.02 1.84 7.28
N VAL A 116 -0.56 1.17 6.28
CA VAL A 116 -1.91 0.59 6.31
C VAL A 116 -1.92 -0.71 5.50
N ILE A 117 -2.63 -1.71 5.96
CA ILE A 117 -2.84 -2.98 5.25
C ILE A 117 -4.30 -3.07 4.80
N LEU A 118 -4.51 -3.32 3.50
CA LEU A 118 -5.81 -3.70 2.94
C LEU A 118 -5.90 -5.22 2.86
N LYS A 119 -6.76 -5.84 3.70
CA LYS A 119 -7.07 -7.27 3.65
C LYS A 119 -8.18 -7.48 2.63
N VAL A 120 -7.82 -7.91 1.42
CA VAL A 120 -8.76 -8.09 0.31
C VAL A 120 -9.25 -9.52 0.26
N CYS A 121 -10.56 -9.72 0.27
CA CYS A 121 -11.22 -11.02 0.08
C CYS A 121 -12.29 -10.94 -1.01
N ASP A 122 -12.64 -12.09 -1.56
CA ASP A 122 -13.70 -12.21 -2.57
C ASP A 122 -15.05 -12.34 -1.86
N ALA A 123 -15.93 -11.35 -2.06
CA ALA A 123 -17.27 -11.33 -1.46
C ALA A 123 -18.14 -12.51 -1.90
N SER A 124 -17.87 -13.08 -3.07
CA SER A 124 -18.63 -14.19 -3.63
C SER A 124 -18.11 -15.57 -3.20
N ASP A 125 -16.98 -15.63 -2.49
CA ASP A 125 -16.38 -16.88 -2.02
C ASP A 125 -17.01 -17.31 -0.68
N PRO A 126 -17.62 -18.51 -0.57
CA PRO A 126 -18.17 -18.99 0.68
C PRO A 126 -17.11 -19.19 1.77
N GLU A 127 -15.84 -19.32 1.42
CA GLU A 127 -14.72 -19.46 2.35
C GLU A 127 -14.07 -18.12 2.74
N ALA A 128 -14.62 -16.98 2.31
CA ALA A 128 -14.04 -15.65 2.54
C ALA A 128 -13.67 -15.38 4.01
N ALA A 129 -14.53 -15.78 4.95
CA ALA A 129 -14.27 -15.62 6.39
C ALA A 129 -13.09 -16.49 6.86
N ALA A 130 -12.99 -17.74 6.39
CA ALA A 130 -11.88 -18.63 6.72
C ALA A 130 -10.56 -18.11 6.12
N GLN A 131 -10.60 -17.57 4.90
CA GLN A 131 -9.46 -16.96 4.23
C GLN A 131 -8.97 -15.69 4.96
N LEU A 132 -9.88 -14.89 5.49
CA LEU A 132 -9.53 -13.72 6.32
C LEU A 132 -8.85 -14.16 7.61
N ALA A 133 -9.36 -15.17 8.30
CA ALA A 133 -8.74 -15.68 9.52
C ALA A 133 -7.30 -16.18 9.29
N VAL A 134 -7.06 -16.93 8.20
CA VAL A 134 -5.70 -17.35 7.82
C VAL A 134 -4.82 -16.13 7.48
N THR A 135 -5.38 -15.12 6.84
CA THR A 135 -4.65 -13.87 6.55
C THR A 135 -4.24 -13.17 7.84
N ASP A 136 -5.11 -13.14 8.85
CA ASP A 136 -4.83 -12.56 10.17
C ASP A 136 -3.73 -13.33 10.91
N ASP A 137 -3.76 -14.65 10.89
CA ASP A 137 -2.72 -15.50 11.48
C ASP A 137 -1.35 -15.20 10.87
N VAL A 138 -1.27 -15.14 9.53
CA VAL A 138 -0.01 -14.85 8.82
C VAL A 138 0.48 -13.42 9.10
N LEU A 139 -0.39 -12.43 9.11
CA LEU A 139 -0.02 -11.05 9.47
C LEU A 139 0.45 -10.97 10.92
N GLY A 140 -0.15 -11.73 11.83
CA GLY A 140 0.29 -11.86 13.22
C GLY A 140 1.71 -12.44 13.33
N GLU A 141 2.00 -13.52 12.59
CA GLU A 141 3.35 -14.11 12.53
C GLU A 141 4.42 -13.17 11.97
N LEU A 142 4.02 -12.22 11.09
CA LEU A 142 4.89 -11.21 10.51
C LEU A 142 5.05 -9.98 11.40
N GLY A 143 4.38 -9.92 12.56
CA GLY A 143 4.44 -8.78 13.48
C GLY A 143 3.66 -7.56 13.00
N CYS A 144 2.66 -7.75 12.13
CA CYS A 144 1.85 -6.66 11.57
C CYS A 144 0.66 -6.24 12.47
N GLY A 145 0.58 -6.72 13.71
CA GLY A 145 -0.57 -6.50 14.60
C GLY A 145 -0.86 -5.03 14.92
N ASP A 146 0.17 -4.20 15.00
CA ASP A 146 0.05 -2.77 15.32
C ASP A 146 -0.23 -1.88 14.09
N ILE A 147 -0.19 -2.45 12.89
CA ILE A 147 -0.44 -1.71 11.64
C ILE A 147 -1.96 -1.61 11.44
N PRO A 148 -2.52 -0.42 11.16
CA PRO A 148 -3.92 -0.27 10.84
C PRO A 148 -4.34 -1.18 9.68
N GLN A 149 -5.43 -1.94 9.87
CA GLN A 149 -5.92 -2.90 8.90
C GLN A 149 -7.34 -2.54 8.47
N ILE A 150 -7.60 -2.62 7.17
CA ILE A 150 -8.92 -2.39 6.58
C ILE A 150 -9.33 -3.65 5.82
N VAL A 151 -10.45 -4.25 6.20
CA VAL A 151 -11.03 -5.38 5.46
C VAL A 151 -11.79 -4.86 4.26
N VAL A 152 -11.52 -5.45 3.10
CA VAL A 152 -12.12 -5.09 1.81
C VAL A 152 -12.76 -6.33 1.19
N TYR A 153 -14.08 -6.34 1.10
CA TYR A 153 -14.82 -7.34 0.32
C TYR A 153 -14.91 -6.86 -1.13
N ASN A 154 -14.12 -7.45 -1.99
CA ASN A 154 -14.13 -7.18 -3.43
C ASN A 154 -15.09 -8.11 -4.16
N LYS A 155 -15.42 -7.79 -5.42
CA LYS A 155 -16.37 -8.51 -6.28
C LYS A 155 -17.80 -8.50 -5.74
N CYS A 156 -18.20 -7.41 -5.06
CA CYS A 156 -19.57 -7.25 -4.53
C CYS A 156 -20.64 -7.24 -5.62
N ASP A 157 -20.27 -6.96 -6.87
CA ASP A 157 -21.13 -7.09 -8.05
C ASP A 157 -21.66 -8.51 -8.29
N ARG A 158 -21.06 -9.52 -7.65
CA ARG A 158 -21.47 -10.94 -7.74
C ARG A 158 -22.36 -11.41 -6.60
N VAL A 159 -22.67 -10.54 -5.63
CA VAL A 159 -23.39 -10.91 -4.39
C VAL A 159 -24.63 -10.05 -4.23
N GLU A 160 -25.81 -10.68 -4.22
CA GLU A 160 -27.10 -9.98 -4.06
C GLU A 160 -27.39 -9.57 -2.58
N ASN A 161 -26.89 -10.33 -1.60
CA ASN A 161 -27.23 -10.13 -0.20
C ASN A 161 -26.13 -9.43 0.60
N ALA A 162 -26.33 -8.14 0.85
CA ALA A 162 -25.38 -7.29 1.57
C ALA A 162 -25.27 -7.57 3.08
N ALA A 163 -26.23 -8.30 3.65
CA ALA A 163 -26.34 -8.49 5.12
C ALA A 163 -25.30 -9.47 5.71
N LEU A 164 -24.49 -10.12 4.88
CA LEU A 164 -23.54 -11.15 5.30
C LEU A 164 -22.16 -10.60 5.68
N PHE A 165 -21.93 -9.30 5.52
CA PHE A 165 -20.60 -8.71 5.71
C PHE A 165 -20.53 -7.89 7.00
N ASP A 166 -19.32 -7.90 7.60
CA ASP A 166 -19.01 -7.02 8.72
C ASP A 166 -19.23 -5.55 8.32
N THR A 167 -19.98 -4.83 9.13
CA THR A 167 -20.30 -3.41 8.91
C THR A 167 -19.08 -2.50 8.97
N SER A 168 -17.97 -2.97 9.57
CA SER A 168 -16.70 -2.25 9.61
C SER A 168 -15.88 -2.41 8.33
N ALA A 169 -16.20 -3.39 7.49
CA ALA A 169 -15.50 -3.67 6.25
C ALA A 169 -15.99 -2.76 5.10
N VAL A 170 -15.12 -2.53 4.13
CA VAL A 170 -15.48 -1.79 2.91
C VAL A 170 -15.84 -2.77 1.81
N ARG A 171 -16.98 -2.55 1.18
CA ARG A 171 -17.45 -3.33 0.03
C ARG A 171 -17.02 -2.64 -1.25
N THR A 172 -16.44 -3.38 -2.18
CA THR A 172 -15.94 -2.85 -3.45
C THR A 172 -16.25 -3.78 -4.62
N SER A 173 -16.25 -3.22 -5.81
CA SER A 173 -16.12 -3.95 -7.07
C SER A 173 -15.07 -3.27 -7.93
N ALA A 174 -13.97 -3.96 -8.18
CA ALA A 174 -12.95 -3.47 -9.11
C ALA A 174 -13.49 -3.35 -10.55
N VAL A 175 -14.53 -4.14 -10.90
CA VAL A 175 -15.15 -4.13 -12.22
C VAL A 175 -16.06 -2.93 -12.41
N THR A 176 -17.00 -2.72 -11.49
CA THR A 176 -18.00 -1.63 -11.60
C THR A 176 -17.47 -0.29 -11.08
N GLY A 177 -16.51 -0.30 -10.16
CA GLY A 177 -16.03 0.87 -9.43
C GLY A 177 -16.82 1.18 -8.16
N GLU A 178 -17.83 0.36 -7.83
CA GLU A 178 -18.61 0.52 -6.61
C GLU A 178 -17.72 0.49 -5.36
N GLY A 179 -17.98 1.37 -4.39
CA GLY A 179 -17.32 1.41 -3.10
C GLY A 179 -15.87 1.92 -3.09
N LEU A 180 -15.28 2.30 -4.24
CA LEU A 180 -13.90 2.77 -4.30
C LEU A 180 -13.71 4.11 -3.57
N ASP A 181 -14.68 5.03 -3.69
CA ASP A 181 -14.63 6.31 -2.99
C ASP A 181 -14.67 6.12 -1.46
N ALA A 182 -15.49 5.18 -0.98
CA ALA A 182 -15.55 4.82 0.43
C ALA A 182 -14.23 4.20 0.91
N LEU A 183 -13.58 3.36 0.08
CA LEU A 183 -12.27 2.80 0.37
C LEU A 183 -11.19 3.88 0.45
N LEU A 184 -11.17 4.81 -0.51
CA LEU A 184 -10.23 5.94 -0.52
C LEU A 184 -10.41 6.83 0.71
N ALA A 185 -11.67 7.15 1.08
CA ALA A 185 -11.95 7.92 2.29
C ALA A 185 -11.51 7.19 3.57
N ARG A 186 -11.66 5.86 3.62
CA ARG A 186 -11.22 5.05 4.76
C ARG A 186 -9.69 5.00 4.86
N LEU A 187 -8.99 4.91 3.74
CA LEU A 187 -7.53 5.01 3.68
C LEU A 187 -7.04 6.38 4.15
N ASP A 188 -7.68 7.44 3.69
CA ASP A 188 -7.38 8.81 4.08
C ASP A 188 -7.50 9.00 5.59
N ALA A 189 -8.60 8.52 6.18
CA ALA A 189 -8.81 8.54 7.63
C ALA A 189 -7.75 7.72 8.40
N ALA A 190 -7.35 6.55 7.88
CA ALA A 190 -6.33 5.70 8.51
C ALA A 190 -4.95 6.35 8.49
N LEU A 191 -4.64 7.14 7.46
CA LEU A 191 -3.36 7.84 7.30
C LEU A 191 -3.34 9.24 7.91
N ALA A 192 -4.49 9.80 8.32
CA ALA A 192 -4.63 11.19 8.81
C ALA A 192 -3.71 11.50 10.02
N GLY A 193 -3.43 10.50 10.87
CA GLY A 193 -2.52 10.68 12.02
C GLY A 193 -1.05 10.80 11.64
N ARG A 194 -0.66 10.40 10.44
CA ARG A 194 0.73 10.37 9.97
C ARG A 194 1.13 11.58 9.16
N VAL A 195 0.16 12.36 8.73
CA VAL A 195 0.37 13.54 7.90
C VAL A 195 -0.43 14.73 8.42
N ARG A 196 0.03 15.93 8.10
CA ARG A 196 -0.66 17.19 8.43
C ARG A 196 -0.68 18.09 7.21
N ARG A 197 -1.84 18.67 6.94
CA ARG A 197 -1.95 19.80 6.01
C ARG A 197 -1.51 21.06 6.72
N ILE A 198 -0.57 21.77 6.14
CA ILE A 198 -0.02 23.00 6.65
C ILE A 198 0.07 24.05 5.54
N ALA A 199 0.05 25.30 5.95
CA ALA A 199 0.41 26.44 5.11
C ALA A 199 1.61 27.14 5.74
N VAL A 200 2.61 27.44 4.91
CA VAL A 200 3.84 28.11 5.35
C VAL A 200 4.21 29.26 4.41
N LEU A 201 4.82 30.27 4.98
CA LEU A 201 5.47 31.35 4.23
C LEU A 201 6.98 31.27 4.44
N LEU A 202 7.70 30.79 3.42
CA LEU A 202 9.14 30.62 3.48
C LEU A 202 9.85 31.83 2.89
N PRO A 203 10.71 32.54 3.66
CA PRO A 203 11.59 33.57 3.12
C PRO A 203 12.46 33.01 1.99
N TYR A 204 12.84 33.85 1.04
CA TYR A 204 13.61 33.44 -0.12
C TYR A 204 14.99 32.82 0.19
N ASP A 205 15.60 33.19 1.30
CA ASP A 205 16.85 32.59 1.81
C ASP A 205 16.66 31.24 2.51
N LYS A 206 15.40 30.80 2.74
CA LYS A 206 15.00 29.56 3.42
C LYS A 206 14.26 28.57 2.54
N LEU A 207 14.29 28.73 1.22
CA LEU A 207 13.59 27.83 0.29
C LEU A 207 14.04 26.37 0.38
N GLY A 208 15.24 26.09 0.89
CA GLY A 208 15.70 24.73 1.18
C GLY A 208 14.84 23.99 2.19
N GLU A 209 14.15 24.70 3.10
CA GLU A 209 13.22 24.09 4.06
C GLU A 209 11.94 23.54 3.39
N ALA A 210 11.65 23.95 2.13
CA ALA A 210 10.55 23.37 1.36
C ALA A 210 10.81 21.94 0.86
N THR A 211 12.08 21.48 0.86
CA THR A 211 12.48 20.17 0.33
C THR A 211 11.66 19.02 0.89
N PRO A 212 11.42 18.89 2.21
CA PRO A 212 10.61 17.79 2.74
C PRO A 212 9.17 17.81 2.23
N MET A 213 8.58 18.98 2.02
CA MET A 213 7.22 19.09 1.46
C MET A 213 7.19 18.71 -0.03
N ARG A 214 8.24 19.07 -0.79
CA ARG A 214 8.33 18.79 -2.23
C ARG A 214 8.70 17.33 -2.53
N GLU A 215 9.64 16.77 -1.77
CA GLU A 215 10.16 15.42 -2.01
C GLU A 215 9.36 14.33 -1.28
N ASN A 216 8.98 14.60 -0.03
CA ASN A 216 8.41 13.62 0.89
C ASN A 216 6.94 13.88 1.25
N GLY A 217 6.39 15.00 0.78
CA GLY A 217 5.02 15.42 1.00
C GLY A 217 4.26 15.62 -0.31
N THR A 218 3.27 16.49 -0.25
CA THR A 218 2.49 16.91 -1.43
C THR A 218 2.32 18.43 -1.37
N VAL A 219 2.78 19.13 -2.38
CA VAL A 219 2.51 20.56 -2.53
C VAL A 219 1.15 20.70 -3.24
N LEU A 220 0.21 21.40 -2.59
CA LEU A 220 -1.12 21.68 -3.11
C LEU A 220 -1.18 23.03 -3.79
N THR A 221 -0.53 24.04 -3.20
CA THR A 221 -0.48 25.41 -3.71
C THR A 221 0.92 25.96 -3.52
N GLU A 222 1.42 26.68 -4.52
CA GLU A 222 2.70 27.42 -4.45
C GLU A 222 2.49 28.81 -5.06
N GLU A 223 2.75 29.85 -4.25
CA GLU A 223 2.61 31.25 -4.66
C GLU A 223 3.85 32.06 -4.28
N TYR A 224 4.36 32.83 -5.21
CA TYR A 224 5.48 33.75 -4.96
C TYR A 224 4.92 35.10 -4.47
N ARG A 225 5.24 35.49 -3.25
CA ARG A 225 4.83 36.74 -2.60
C ARG A 225 6.03 37.63 -2.32
N PRO A 226 5.85 38.95 -2.11
CA PRO A 226 6.98 39.84 -1.83
C PRO A 226 7.83 39.40 -0.63
N GLU A 227 7.21 38.81 0.39
CA GLU A 227 7.86 38.40 1.65
C GLU A 227 8.51 37.00 1.55
N GLY A 228 8.22 36.24 0.50
CA GLY A 228 8.69 34.86 0.35
C GLY A 228 7.77 34.00 -0.50
N VAL A 229 7.96 32.68 -0.42
CA VAL A 229 7.13 31.71 -1.12
C VAL A 229 6.10 31.11 -0.16
N TYR A 230 4.82 31.33 -0.45
CA TYR A 230 3.71 30.67 0.23
C TYR A 230 3.55 29.27 -0.33
N LEU A 231 3.57 28.29 0.55
CA LEU A 231 3.34 26.88 0.22
C LEU A 231 2.21 26.35 1.08
N GLU A 232 1.20 25.77 0.46
CA GLU A 232 0.23 24.93 1.15
C GLU A 232 0.42 23.49 0.69
N GLY A 233 0.50 22.59 1.65
CA GLY A 233 0.76 21.19 1.33
C GLY A 233 0.53 20.24 2.49
N ILE A 234 0.77 18.97 2.20
CA ILE A 234 0.69 17.88 3.16
C ILE A 234 2.09 17.42 3.48
N VAL A 235 2.44 17.42 4.76
CA VAL A 235 3.74 16.95 5.27
C VAL A 235 3.52 15.85 6.30
N LYS A 236 4.55 15.05 6.53
CA LYS A 236 4.54 14.09 7.63
C LYS A 236 4.49 14.80 8.97
N THR A 237 3.77 14.22 9.91
CA THR A 237 3.73 14.70 11.29
C THR A 237 5.13 14.78 11.91
N MET A 238 6.02 13.86 11.56
CA MET A 238 7.41 13.88 12.04
C MET A 238 8.25 15.05 11.51
N ASP A 239 7.93 15.59 10.33
CA ASP A 239 8.65 16.72 9.72
C ASP A 239 8.04 18.08 10.11
N LEU A 240 6.92 18.09 10.83
CA LEU A 240 6.18 19.30 11.20
C LEU A 240 7.05 20.31 11.96
N HIS A 241 7.97 19.82 12.80
CA HIS A 241 8.86 20.66 13.59
C HIS A 241 9.73 21.60 12.74
N ARG A 242 10.06 21.21 11.50
CA ARG A 242 10.86 22.03 10.57
C ARG A 242 10.07 23.21 10.01
N PHE A 243 8.77 23.07 9.91
CA PHE A 243 7.86 24.07 9.36
C PHE A 243 7.26 24.99 10.42
N THR A 244 7.36 24.62 11.70
CA THR A 244 6.76 25.39 12.81
C THR A 244 7.12 26.88 12.80
N PRO A 245 8.36 27.32 12.48
CA PRO A 245 8.69 28.75 12.42
C PRO A 245 8.05 29.53 11.28
N TYR A 246 7.49 28.85 10.27
CA TYR A 246 7.00 29.44 9.02
C TYR A 246 5.49 29.26 8.84
N LEU A 247 4.79 28.66 9.80
CA LEU A 247 3.35 28.43 9.72
C LEU A 247 2.57 29.75 9.63
N VAL A 248 1.56 29.79 8.76
CA VAL A 248 0.66 30.94 8.57
C VAL A 248 -0.80 30.54 8.65
#